data_f94cfe084c5e276d743e1a1ab6528179
#
_entry.id   f94cfe084c5e276d743e1a1ab6528179
#
_cell.length_a   1.000
_cell.length_b   1.000
_cell.length_c   1.000
_cell.angle_alpha   90.00
_cell.angle_beta   90.00
_cell.angle_gamma   90.00
#
_symmetry.space_group_name_H-M   'P 1'
#
loop_
_entity.id
_entity.type
_entity.pdbx_description
1 polymer ?
#
loop_
_entity_poly.entity_id
_entity_poly.type
_entity_poly.pdbx_seq_one_letter_code
_entity_poly.pdbx_strand_id
1 'polypeptide(L)'
;FGSKSVSNLLKSIDKARTVEAKRFLYALFIPLVGQDVCTRLLSTYSLLELISTAQTTTDLTVFSTISGIGPEKSASFVRWMQDEKNRNIVENLLSELEITEVLPIEKGSLCEGKTFVVTGDVRHYKNRNELKAYIESQGGKVTGSVSKSTNYLINNDINSTSSKNQKARELGIDIISEED
;
A
#
# COMPACT_ATOMS: atom_id res chain seq x y z
N PHE A 1 -18.17 -28.26 -21.73
CA PHE A 1 -18.10 -27.44 -20.49
C PHE A 1 -19.49 -27.42 -19.86
N GLY A 2 -19.61 -27.86 -18.59
CA GLY A 2 -20.87 -27.77 -17.84
C GLY A 2 -21.18 -26.32 -17.43
N SER A 3 -22.47 -26.00 -17.21
CA SER A 3 -22.98 -24.67 -16.85
C SER A 3 -22.24 -24.06 -15.64
N LYS A 4 -21.86 -24.89 -14.67
CA LYS A 4 -21.08 -24.48 -13.48
C LYS A 4 -19.66 -24.01 -13.84
N SER A 5 -19.01 -24.65 -14.81
CA SER A 5 -17.67 -24.26 -15.28
C SER A 5 -17.71 -22.94 -16.04
N VAL A 6 -18.73 -22.72 -16.85
CA VAL A 6 -18.97 -21.46 -17.55
C VAL A 6 -19.24 -20.32 -16.56
N SER A 7 -20.10 -20.55 -15.56
CA SER A 7 -20.38 -19.56 -14.52
C SER A 7 -19.13 -19.19 -13.72
N ASN A 8 -18.29 -20.17 -13.36
CA ASN A 8 -17.05 -19.90 -12.64
C ASN A 8 -16.05 -19.13 -13.51
N LEU A 9 -15.97 -19.43 -14.80
CA LEU A 9 -15.11 -18.71 -15.74
C LEU A 9 -15.54 -17.24 -15.86
N LEU A 10 -16.83 -16.98 -16.06
CA LEU A 10 -17.37 -15.62 -16.13
C LEU A 10 -17.11 -14.83 -14.84
N LYS A 11 -17.34 -15.42 -13.66
CA LYS A 11 -17.01 -14.80 -12.38
C LYS A 11 -15.52 -14.49 -12.24
N SER A 12 -14.64 -15.36 -12.76
CA SER A 12 -13.19 -15.14 -12.73
C SER A 12 -12.78 -14.00 -13.66
N ILE A 13 -13.42 -13.86 -14.81
CA ILE A 13 -13.21 -12.77 -15.76
C ILE A 13 -13.67 -11.45 -15.12
N ASP A 14 -14.86 -11.41 -14.55
CA ASP A 14 -15.37 -10.20 -13.88
C ASP A 14 -14.48 -9.78 -12.71
N LYS A 15 -14.03 -10.75 -11.91
CA LYS A 15 -13.08 -10.47 -10.82
C LYS A 15 -11.73 -9.95 -11.31
N ALA A 16 -11.28 -10.39 -12.50
CA ALA A 16 -10.02 -9.95 -13.10
C ALA A 16 -10.10 -8.52 -13.68
N ARG A 17 -11.31 -7.97 -13.85
CA ARG A 17 -11.49 -6.59 -14.29
C ARG A 17 -11.16 -5.56 -13.20
N THR A 18 -11.26 -5.94 -11.92
CA THR A 18 -10.87 -5.09 -10.81
C THR A 18 -9.43 -5.39 -10.42
N VAL A 19 -8.54 -4.43 -10.61
CA VAL A 19 -7.09 -4.58 -10.43
C VAL A 19 -6.55 -3.47 -9.52
N GLU A 20 -5.72 -3.83 -8.55
CA GLU A 20 -4.99 -2.88 -7.73
C GLU A 20 -3.96 -2.10 -8.59
N ALA A 21 -3.86 -0.78 -8.40
CA ALA A 21 -2.96 0.10 -9.16
C ALA A 21 -1.50 -0.39 -9.21
N LYS A 22 -1.00 -0.93 -8.10
CA LYS A 22 0.35 -1.51 -8.03
C LYS A 22 0.51 -2.72 -8.95
N ARG A 23 -0.48 -3.60 -8.98
CA ARG A 23 -0.46 -4.78 -9.87
C ARG A 23 -0.58 -4.38 -11.33
N PHE A 24 -1.44 -3.40 -11.62
CA PHE A 24 -1.56 -2.80 -12.94
C PHE A 24 -0.21 -2.26 -13.44
N LEU A 25 0.42 -1.38 -12.65
CA LEU A 25 1.69 -0.76 -13.01
C LEU A 25 2.82 -1.78 -13.20
N TYR A 26 2.90 -2.78 -12.31
CA TYR A 26 3.89 -3.85 -12.42
C TYR A 26 3.68 -4.74 -13.65
N ALA A 27 2.42 -5.00 -14.02
CA ALA A 27 2.07 -5.82 -15.18
C ALA A 27 2.38 -5.17 -16.54
N LEU A 28 2.71 -3.88 -16.58
CA LEU A 28 3.16 -3.20 -17.80
C LEU A 28 4.59 -3.58 -18.21
N PHE A 29 5.33 -4.29 -17.36
CA PHE A 29 6.70 -4.75 -17.60
C PHE A 29 7.67 -3.65 -18.05
N ILE A 30 7.54 -2.46 -17.44
CA ILE A 30 8.41 -1.32 -17.74
C ILE A 30 9.85 -1.66 -17.33
N PRO A 31 10.85 -1.51 -18.21
CA PRO A 31 12.24 -1.80 -17.89
C PRO A 31 12.72 -1.03 -16.64
N LEU A 32 13.47 -1.68 -15.75
CA LEU A 32 13.99 -1.16 -14.48
C LEU A 32 12.91 -0.81 -13.42
N VAL A 33 11.62 -1.05 -13.71
CA VAL A 33 10.50 -0.75 -12.82
C VAL A 33 9.93 -2.05 -12.25
N GLY A 34 10.54 -2.53 -11.16
CA GLY A 34 10.06 -3.68 -10.40
C GLY A 34 9.00 -3.30 -9.35
N GLN A 35 8.52 -4.30 -8.59
CA GLN A 35 7.46 -4.11 -7.58
C GLN A 35 7.80 -3.05 -6.53
N ASP A 36 9.07 -2.95 -6.10
CA ASP A 36 9.52 -1.93 -5.15
C ASP A 36 9.38 -0.52 -5.74
N VAL A 37 9.78 -0.34 -7.01
CA VAL A 37 9.64 0.96 -7.70
C VAL A 37 8.17 1.33 -7.87
N CYS A 38 7.31 0.39 -8.27
CA CYS A 38 5.86 0.62 -8.36
C CYS A 38 5.28 1.07 -7.01
N THR A 39 5.69 0.43 -5.91
CA THR A 39 5.23 0.81 -4.57
C THR A 39 5.66 2.24 -4.21
N ARG A 40 6.91 2.62 -4.49
CA ARG A 40 7.44 3.96 -4.20
C ARG A 40 6.78 5.04 -5.04
N LEU A 41 6.56 4.79 -6.32
CA LEU A 41 5.86 5.71 -7.22
C LEU A 41 4.43 5.96 -6.71
N LEU A 42 3.68 4.89 -6.43
CA LEU A 42 2.29 4.96 -5.95
C LEU A 42 2.15 5.38 -4.49
N SER A 43 3.23 5.43 -3.71
CA SER A 43 3.21 6.05 -2.38
C SER A 43 3.29 7.59 -2.43
N THR A 44 3.59 8.17 -3.59
CA THR A 44 3.78 9.62 -3.77
C THR A 44 2.75 10.21 -4.73
N TYR A 45 2.34 9.45 -5.73
CA TYR A 45 1.38 9.86 -6.77
C TYR A 45 0.24 8.85 -6.85
N SER A 46 -0.97 9.31 -7.13
CA SER A 46 -2.02 8.43 -7.64
C SER A 46 -1.64 7.87 -9.01
N LEU A 47 -2.24 6.77 -9.44
CA LEU A 47 -1.90 6.16 -10.73
C LEU A 47 -2.13 7.13 -11.90
N LEU A 48 -3.23 7.87 -11.88
CA LEU A 48 -3.58 8.80 -12.95
C LEU A 48 -2.62 10.00 -12.99
N GLU A 49 -2.25 10.55 -11.83
CA GLU A 49 -1.25 11.63 -11.74
C GLU A 49 0.12 11.15 -12.22
N LEU A 50 0.52 9.93 -11.84
CA LEU A 50 1.77 9.32 -12.24
C LEU A 50 1.86 9.17 -13.77
N ILE A 51 0.80 8.63 -14.40
CA ILE A 51 0.71 8.46 -15.85
C ILE A 51 0.72 9.82 -16.54
N SER A 52 -0.13 10.74 -16.11
CA SER A 52 -0.23 12.09 -16.68
C SER A 52 1.10 12.86 -16.59
N THR A 53 1.74 12.83 -15.41
CA THR A 53 3.06 13.47 -15.21
C THR A 53 4.10 12.85 -16.14
N ALA A 54 4.18 11.54 -16.22
CA ALA A 54 5.15 10.85 -17.09
C ALA A 54 4.94 11.15 -18.58
N GLN A 55 3.68 11.24 -19.02
CA GLN A 55 3.34 11.49 -20.41
C GLN A 55 3.57 12.94 -20.88
N THR A 56 3.52 13.90 -19.94
CA THR A 56 3.58 15.34 -20.27
C THR A 56 4.92 16.00 -19.92
N THR A 57 5.70 15.39 -19.02
CA THR A 57 6.97 15.99 -18.58
C THR A 57 8.03 15.99 -19.67
N THR A 58 8.87 17.03 -19.69
CA THR A 58 10.12 17.09 -20.43
C THR A 58 11.33 16.65 -19.60
N ASP A 59 11.16 16.55 -18.28
CA ASP A 59 12.20 16.14 -17.34
C ASP A 59 12.16 14.61 -17.12
N LEU A 60 13.09 13.89 -17.70
CA LEU A 60 13.21 12.45 -17.53
C LEU A 60 13.55 12.04 -16.09
N THR A 61 14.00 12.97 -15.25
CA THR A 61 14.40 12.70 -13.86
C THR A 61 13.35 13.11 -12.84
N VAL A 62 12.15 13.50 -13.28
CA VAL A 62 11.06 14.03 -12.44
C VAL A 62 10.75 13.16 -11.22
N PHE A 63 10.86 11.84 -11.32
CA PHE A 63 10.62 10.90 -10.22
C PHE A 63 11.86 10.60 -9.36
N SER A 64 13.02 11.17 -9.67
CA SER A 64 14.27 10.93 -8.91
C SER A 64 14.26 11.52 -7.51
N THR A 65 13.32 12.41 -7.21
CA THR A 65 13.08 12.97 -5.87
C THR A 65 12.54 11.92 -4.89
N ILE A 66 11.97 10.83 -5.42
CA ILE A 66 11.44 9.74 -4.61
C ILE A 66 12.60 8.84 -4.15
N SER A 67 12.71 8.65 -2.84
CA SER A 67 13.76 7.80 -2.25
C SER A 67 13.77 6.40 -2.87
N GLY A 68 14.93 5.96 -3.38
CA GLY A 68 15.13 4.65 -4.03
C GLY A 68 14.78 4.61 -5.52
N ILE A 69 14.40 5.76 -6.12
CA ILE A 69 14.24 5.91 -7.57
C ILE A 69 15.34 6.82 -8.08
N GLY A 70 16.36 6.23 -8.70
CA GLY A 70 17.43 6.99 -9.33
C GLY A 70 17.06 7.53 -10.73
N PRO A 71 17.90 8.41 -11.31
CA PRO A 71 17.66 9.02 -12.63
C PRO A 71 17.37 8.00 -13.74
N GLU A 72 18.07 6.87 -13.74
CA GLU A 72 17.88 5.83 -14.77
C GLU A 72 16.51 5.18 -14.72
N LYS A 73 16.00 4.87 -13.51
CA LYS A 73 14.67 4.29 -13.32
C LYS A 73 13.58 5.29 -13.69
N SER A 74 13.76 6.56 -13.29
CA SER A 74 12.87 7.66 -13.67
C SER A 74 12.81 7.82 -15.18
N ALA A 75 13.96 7.91 -15.84
CA ALA A 75 14.05 8.07 -17.29
C ALA A 75 13.44 6.88 -18.05
N SER A 76 13.65 5.66 -17.55
CA SER A 76 13.07 4.46 -18.14
C SER A 76 11.53 4.51 -18.09
N PHE A 77 10.97 4.88 -16.94
CA PHE A 77 9.54 5.02 -16.74
C PHE A 77 8.93 6.09 -17.65
N VAL A 78 9.53 7.28 -17.67
CA VAL A 78 9.04 8.41 -18.48
C VAL A 78 9.07 8.09 -19.97
N ARG A 79 10.20 7.58 -20.49
CA ARG A 79 10.31 7.20 -21.91
C ARG A 79 9.31 6.13 -22.32
N TRP A 80 9.10 5.13 -21.46
CA TRP A 80 8.14 4.07 -21.73
C TRP A 80 6.71 4.61 -21.80
N MET A 81 6.34 5.54 -20.90
CA MET A 81 5.02 6.17 -20.87
C MET A 81 4.81 7.17 -22.01
N GLN A 82 5.89 7.72 -22.59
CA GLN A 82 5.82 8.66 -23.73
C GLN A 82 5.78 7.96 -25.09
N ASP A 83 6.13 6.67 -25.15
CA ASP A 83 6.02 5.88 -26.39
C ASP A 83 4.55 5.74 -26.79
N GLU A 84 4.22 6.06 -28.05
CA GLU A 84 2.85 6.09 -28.56
C GLU A 84 2.14 4.73 -28.46
N LYS A 85 2.86 3.63 -28.73
CA LYS A 85 2.29 2.29 -28.64
C LYS A 85 1.93 1.94 -27.22
N ASN A 86 2.81 2.28 -26.28
CA ASN A 86 2.61 2.01 -24.85
C ASN A 86 1.48 2.88 -24.28
N ARG A 87 1.37 4.14 -24.70
CA ARG A 87 0.25 5.02 -24.34
C ARG A 87 -1.08 4.41 -24.73
N ASN A 88 -1.20 3.95 -25.98
CA ASN A 88 -2.43 3.30 -26.46
C ASN A 88 -2.76 2.03 -25.66
N ILE A 89 -1.75 1.24 -25.27
CA ILE A 89 -1.95 0.07 -24.42
C ILE A 89 -2.50 0.49 -23.04
N VAL A 90 -1.90 1.49 -22.41
CA VAL A 90 -2.32 2.00 -21.10
C VAL A 90 -3.75 2.55 -21.16
N GLU A 91 -4.08 3.36 -22.16
CA GLU A 91 -5.43 3.93 -22.35
C GLU A 91 -6.48 2.84 -22.55
N ASN A 92 -6.21 1.84 -23.38
CA ASN A 92 -7.11 0.71 -23.59
C ASN A 92 -7.32 -0.09 -22.30
N LEU A 93 -6.25 -0.37 -21.56
CA LEU A 93 -6.35 -1.10 -20.29
C LEU A 93 -7.13 -0.31 -19.24
N LEU A 94 -6.93 1.00 -19.14
CA LEU A 94 -7.67 1.85 -18.21
C LEU A 94 -9.16 1.97 -18.57
N SER A 95 -9.52 1.83 -19.85
CA SER A 95 -10.93 1.80 -20.28
C SER A 95 -11.65 0.48 -19.97
N GLU A 96 -10.91 -0.63 -19.87
CA GLU A 96 -11.44 -1.98 -19.66
C GLU A 96 -11.38 -2.44 -18.21
N LEU A 97 -10.49 -1.85 -17.40
CA LEU A 97 -10.21 -2.28 -16.04
C LEU A 97 -10.70 -1.24 -15.02
N GLU A 98 -11.30 -1.73 -13.97
CA GLU A 98 -11.57 -0.94 -12.75
C GLU A 98 -10.32 -0.97 -11.86
N ILE A 99 -9.62 0.16 -11.80
CA ILE A 99 -8.40 0.26 -10.99
C ILE A 99 -8.76 0.69 -9.58
N THR A 100 -8.44 -0.16 -8.62
CA THR A 100 -8.52 0.19 -7.20
C THR A 100 -7.19 0.79 -6.76
N GLU A 101 -7.21 2.03 -6.34
CA GLU A 101 -6.08 2.66 -5.68
C GLU A 101 -6.16 2.42 -4.19
N VAL A 102 -5.10 1.88 -3.62
CA VAL A 102 -4.84 2.11 -2.21
C VAL A 102 -4.27 3.53 -2.18
N LEU A 103 -5.11 4.51 -1.88
CA LEU A 103 -4.67 5.89 -1.74
C LEU A 103 -3.45 5.90 -0.83
N PRO A 104 -2.38 6.65 -1.16
CA PRO A 104 -1.31 6.90 -0.22
C PRO A 104 -1.99 7.44 1.04
N ILE A 105 -1.93 6.68 2.13
CA ILE A 105 -2.37 7.21 3.42
C ILE A 105 -1.46 8.41 3.60
N GLU A 106 -2.04 9.61 3.69
CA GLU A 106 -1.27 10.83 3.94
C GLU A 106 -0.30 10.51 5.07
N LYS A 107 1.00 10.72 4.82
CA LYS A 107 2.00 10.49 5.85
C LYS A 107 1.71 11.48 6.97
N GLY A 108 0.89 11.05 7.91
CA GLY A 108 0.63 11.77 9.13
C GLY A 108 1.81 11.60 10.09
N SER A 109 1.88 12.45 11.07
CA SER A 109 2.86 12.39 12.15
C SER A 109 2.22 12.00 13.50
N LEU A 110 0.99 11.52 13.48
CA LEU A 110 0.22 11.18 14.69
C LEU A 110 0.94 10.15 15.56
N CYS A 111 1.62 9.20 14.93
CA CYS A 111 2.33 8.11 15.60
C CYS A 111 3.86 8.27 15.58
N GLU A 112 4.37 9.44 15.15
CA GLU A 112 5.80 9.65 14.93
C GLU A 112 6.63 9.40 16.20
N GLY A 113 7.70 8.61 16.05
CA GLY A 113 8.60 8.26 17.14
C GLY A 113 8.04 7.28 18.17
N LYS A 114 6.81 6.80 18.01
CA LYS A 114 6.17 5.85 18.94
C LYS A 114 6.23 4.42 18.41
N THR A 115 6.36 3.48 19.34
CA THR A 115 6.38 2.04 19.04
C THR A 115 5.10 1.40 19.58
N PHE A 116 4.41 0.68 18.70
CA PHE A 116 3.14 0.02 18.97
C PHE A 116 3.27 -1.50 18.90
N VAL A 117 2.45 -2.20 19.67
CA VAL A 117 2.20 -3.64 19.52
C VAL A 117 0.71 -3.82 19.30
N VAL A 118 0.32 -4.57 18.28
CA VAL A 118 -1.08 -4.89 18.00
C VAL A 118 -1.38 -6.32 18.43
N THR A 119 -2.46 -6.53 19.18
CA THR A 119 -2.93 -7.85 19.61
C THR A 119 -4.46 -7.87 19.64
N GLY A 120 -5.04 -9.07 19.76
CA GLY A 120 -6.50 -9.22 19.73
C GLY A 120 -7.10 -9.05 18.32
N ASP A 121 -8.42 -8.95 18.25
CA ASP A 121 -9.14 -8.77 17.00
C ASP A 121 -9.31 -7.28 16.68
N VAL A 122 -9.18 -6.94 15.40
CA VAL A 122 -9.43 -5.60 14.88
C VAL A 122 -10.88 -5.52 14.36
N ARG A 123 -11.51 -4.35 14.48
CA ARG A 123 -12.93 -4.11 14.13
C ARG A 123 -13.10 -3.12 13.00
N HIS A 124 -12.28 -2.06 12.97
CA HIS A 124 -12.32 -0.99 11.96
C HIS A 124 -11.45 -1.28 10.75
N TYR A 125 -10.47 -2.18 10.89
CA TYR A 125 -9.58 -2.62 9.82
C TYR A 125 -9.90 -4.06 9.43
N LYS A 126 -9.71 -4.43 8.17
CA LYS A 126 -9.93 -5.81 7.69
C LYS A 126 -9.09 -6.85 8.43
N ASN A 127 -7.91 -6.47 8.87
CA ASN A 127 -6.98 -7.31 9.60
C ASN A 127 -5.89 -6.46 10.26
N ARG A 128 -5.09 -7.11 11.14
CA ARG A 128 -3.97 -6.45 11.85
C ARG A 128 -2.89 -5.87 10.93
N ASN A 129 -2.71 -6.42 9.72
CA ASN A 129 -1.70 -5.91 8.78
C ASN A 129 -2.12 -4.55 8.21
N GLU A 130 -3.41 -4.33 7.99
CA GLU A 130 -3.95 -3.06 7.55
C GLU A 130 -3.79 -1.97 8.63
N LEU A 131 -4.15 -2.28 9.88
CA LEU A 131 -3.88 -1.39 11.02
C LEU A 131 -2.40 -1.10 11.19
N LYS A 132 -1.53 -2.12 11.05
CA LYS A 132 -0.08 -1.94 11.09
C LYS A 132 0.39 -0.98 9.99
N ALA A 133 -0.07 -1.15 8.75
CA ALA A 133 0.28 -0.28 7.63
C ALA A 133 -0.19 1.17 7.88
N TYR A 134 -1.35 1.35 8.50
CA TYR A 134 -1.85 2.67 8.90
C TYR A 134 -0.92 3.33 9.92
N ILE A 135 -0.58 2.65 11.02
CA ILE A 135 0.33 3.17 12.05
C ILE A 135 1.70 3.54 11.45
N GLU A 136 2.25 2.67 10.59
CA GLU A 136 3.53 2.92 9.92
C GLU A 136 3.45 4.11 8.95
N SER A 137 2.32 4.34 8.31
CA SER A 137 2.09 5.53 7.47
C SER A 137 2.00 6.83 8.27
N GLN A 138 1.55 6.74 9.54
CA GLN A 138 1.51 7.86 10.49
C GLN A 138 2.85 8.08 11.23
N GLY A 139 3.95 7.46 10.75
CA GLY A 139 5.28 7.61 11.33
C GLY A 139 5.57 6.73 12.55
N GLY A 140 4.64 5.85 12.93
CA GLY A 140 4.81 4.91 14.03
C GLY A 140 5.60 3.65 13.62
N LYS A 141 6.08 2.91 14.61
CA LYS A 141 6.73 1.61 14.44
C LYS A 141 5.88 0.51 15.07
N VAL A 142 5.62 -0.58 14.34
CA VAL A 142 4.89 -1.72 14.89
C VAL A 142 5.80 -2.91 15.09
N THR A 143 5.77 -3.49 16.31
CA THR A 143 6.56 -4.66 16.69
C THR A 143 5.67 -5.83 17.11
N GLY A 144 6.21 -7.06 17.02
CA GLY A 144 5.47 -8.28 17.34
C GLY A 144 5.35 -8.59 18.84
N SER A 145 6.21 -7.99 19.68
CA SER A 145 6.32 -8.31 21.10
C SER A 145 6.40 -7.04 21.95
N VAL A 146 5.78 -7.10 23.13
CA VAL A 146 5.81 -6.03 24.13
C VAL A 146 7.20 -5.99 24.80
N SER A 147 7.81 -4.82 24.86
CA SER A 147 9.12 -4.57 25.47
C SER A 147 9.14 -3.18 26.12
N LYS A 148 10.20 -2.84 26.84
CA LYS A 148 10.38 -1.52 27.47
C LYS A 148 10.39 -0.35 26.48
N SER A 149 10.63 -0.62 25.20
CA SER A 149 10.59 0.38 24.12
C SER A 149 9.20 0.50 23.46
N THR A 150 8.21 -0.26 23.92
CA THR A 150 6.82 -0.16 23.45
C THR A 150 6.14 0.99 24.15
N ASN A 151 5.52 1.90 23.39
CA ASN A 151 4.76 3.02 23.94
C ASN A 151 3.30 2.64 24.19
N TYR A 152 2.70 1.89 23.25
CA TYR A 152 1.28 1.51 23.33
C TYR A 152 1.06 0.06 22.92
N LEU A 153 0.14 -0.62 23.61
CA LEU A 153 -0.41 -1.90 23.19
C LEU A 153 -1.83 -1.66 22.69
N ILE A 154 -2.09 -1.91 21.41
CA ILE A 154 -3.43 -1.81 20.83
C ILE A 154 -4.14 -3.16 21.00
N ASN A 155 -5.26 -3.13 21.73
CA ASN A 155 -6.15 -4.27 21.91
C ASN A 155 -7.57 -3.79 22.21
N ASN A 156 -8.53 -4.10 21.36
CA ASN A 156 -9.96 -3.76 21.57
C ASN A 156 -10.58 -4.40 22.82
N ASP A 157 -9.98 -5.47 23.34
CA ASP A 157 -10.27 -6.00 24.65
C ASP A 157 -9.20 -5.55 25.66
N ILE A 158 -9.39 -4.34 26.21
CA ILE A 158 -8.48 -3.71 27.18
C ILE A 158 -8.30 -4.59 28.45
N ASN A 159 -9.34 -5.34 28.81
CA ASN A 159 -9.34 -6.21 30.00
C ASN A 159 -8.82 -7.61 29.74
N SER A 160 -8.39 -7.90 28.52
CA SER A 160 -7.82 -9.20 28.13
C SER A 160 -6.72 -9.67 29.09
N THR A 161 -6.73 -10.95 29.41
CA THR A 161 -5.70 -11.62 30.22
C THR A 161 -4.59 -12.24 29.37
N SER A 162 -4.52 -11.87 28.07
CA SER A 162 -3.46 -12.39 27.18
C SER A 162 -2.07 -12.05 27.69
N SER A 163 -1.08 -12.86 27.35
CA SER A 163 0.32 -12.65 27.78
C SER A 163 0.86 -11.27 27.40
N LYS A 164 0.40 -10.70 26.28
CA LYS A 164 0.80 -9.35 25.86
C LYS A 164 0.18 -8.27 26.72
N ASN A 165 -1.11 -8.41 27.11
CA ASN A 165 -1.77 -7.47 28.01
C ASN A 165 -1.15 -7.53 29.41
N GLN A 166 -0.87 -8.73 29.94
CA GLN A 166 -0.19 -8.88 31.24
C GLN A 166 1.16 -8.20 31.22
N LYS A 167 1.98 -8.46 30.20
CA LYS A 167 3.30 -7.86 30.07
C LYS A 167 3.27 -6.35 29.88
N ALA A 168 2.26 -5.81 29.20
CA ALA A 168 2.08 -4.37 29.06
C ALA A 168 1.80 -3.73 30.43
N ARG A 169 0.90 -4.33 31.22
CA ARG A 169 0.61 -3.87 32.59
C ARG A 169 1.83 -3.93 33.51
N GLU A 170 2.59 -5.03 33.45
CA GLU A 170 3.83 -5.18 34.23
C GLU A 170 4.89 -4.12 33.91
N LEU A 171 4.93 -3.67 32.65
CA LEU A 171 5.87 -2.66 32.18
C LEU A 171 5.32 -1.23 32.24
N GLY A 172 4.06 -1.05 32.71
CA GLY A 172 3.41 0.27 32.77
C GLY A 172 3.11 0.87 31.40
N ILE A 173 2.88 0.01 30.39
CA ILE A 173 2.56 0.43 29.02
C ILE A 173 1.05 0.56 28.87
N ASP A 174 0.60 1.68 28.31
CA ASP A 174 -0.80 1.95 28.09
C ASP A 174 -1.41 0.97 27.08
N ILE A 175 -2.58 0.42 27.45
CA ILE A 175 -3.37 -0.43 26.58
C ILE A 175 -4.52 0.41 26.04
N ILE A 176 -4.55 0.59 24.74
CA ILE A 176 -5.52 1.44 24.02
C ILE A 176 -6.35 0.60 23.05
N SER A 177 -7.48 1.10 22.60
CA SER A 177 -8.26 0.54 21.52
C SER A 177 -7.76 1.03 20.15
N GLU A 178 -8.31 0.53 19.06
CA GLU A 178 -8.00 1.03 17.72
C GLU A 178 -8.71 2.36 17.40
N GLU A 179 -9.58 2.85 18.30
CA GLU A 179 -10.30 4.12 18.17
C GLU A 179 -9.57 5.28 18.86
N ASP A 180 -8.63 4.97 19.77
CA ASP A 180 -7.82 5.95 20.51
C ASP A 180 -6.61 6.43 19.67
#